data_1009d7f7af9b8162b8c8137bdde89620
#
_entry.id   1009d7f7af9b8162b8c8137bdde89620
#
_cell.length_a   1.000
_cell.length_b   1.000
_cell.length_c   1.000
_cell.angle_alpha   90.00
_cell.angle_beta   90.00
_cell.angle_gamma   90.00
#
_symmetry.space_group_name_H-M   'P 1'
#
loop_
_entity.id
_entity.type
_entity.pdbx_description
1 polymer ?
#
loop_
_entity_poly.entity_id
_entity_poly.type
_entity_poly.pdbx_seq_one_letter_code
_entity_poly.pdbx_strand_id
1 'polypeptide(L)'
;MKSFFIQSWMVGLSLCFLGLTASAAPAQSVRLVFAGDSVLDDAAGELIANGGDPYVHFASTFAGADIRITNLECVIATAGDASDKMYTFRAHPRVIPVLQRHFDAVTLANNHSGDFGPKAFAQMLTLLNEAGLPQVGGGLNLKQAHAPLIFQRKGLRIAVLSYNEFHPRSFEAGPNLPGVAWSEDEQVVADIVAARRVHRADLVIPIMHWGWENELKANPRQRQLARRMIDAGADAVIGGHPHVTQDIDLYRGKPIVYSVGNFVMKETDNDNQRKAWVLQLDIDRQGVKGLDTEGVQIDGDGIPSPAPQMTTPCWRRGDARIRNDGGCSREVSKVSAKPAALARLR
;
A
#
# COMPACT_ATOMS: atom_id res chain seq x y z
N MET A 1 -62.62 14.69 -72.41
CA MET A 1 -62.04 15.04 -71.11
C MET A 1 -61.82 13.73 -70.37
N LYS A 2 -60.57 13.26 -70.26
CA LYS A 2 -60.19 11.99 -69.63
C LYS A 2 -59.35 12.35 -68.38
N SER A 3 -59.95 12.06 -67.19
CA SER A 3 -59.23 12.21 -65.92
C SER A 3 -58.31 10.99 -65.69
N PHE A 4 -57.03 11.28 -65.42
CA PHE A 4 -56.03 10.25 -64.97
C PHE A 4 -55.98 10.28 -63.47
N PHE A 5 -56.24 9.16 -62.79
CA PHE A 5 -55.97 8.92 -61.38
C PHE A 5 -54.53 8.39 -61.25
N ILE A 6 -53.67 9.09 -60.47
CA ILE A 6 -52.37 8.67 -60.09
C ILE A 6 -52.47 8.03 -58.69
N GLN A 7 -52.18 6.74 -58.57
CA GLN A 7 -52.18 5.97 -57.34
C GLN A 7 -50.74 6.01 -56.75
N SER A 8 -50.55 6.76 -55.64
CA SER A 8 -49.25 6.78 -54.90
C SER A 8 -49.13 5.58 -53.99
N TRP A 9 -48.10 4.79 -54.21
CA TRP A 9 -47.66 3.72 -53.32
C TRP A 9 -46.68 4.29 -52.30
N MET A 10 -47.07 4.37 -50.99
CA MET A 10 -46.13 4.62 -49.91
C MET A 10 -45.53 3.31 -49.46
N VAL A 11 -44.22 3.13 -49.72
CA VAL A 11 -43.41 2.06 -49.16
C VAL A 11 -42.91 2.48 -47.77
N GLY A 12 -43.50 1.91 -46.74
CA GLY A 12 -43.04 2.13 -45.36
C GLY A 12 -41.74 1.37 -45.07
N LEU A 13 -40.67 2.12 -44.89
CA LEU A 13 -39.38 1.58 -44.48
C LEU A 13 -39.39 1.42 -42.96
N SER A 14 -39.56 0.18 -42.45
CA SER A 14 -39.46 -0.16 -41.04
C SER A 14 -38.00 -0.28 -40.66
N LEU A 15 -37.40 0.73 -40.01
CA LEU A 15 -36.07 0.64 -39.40
C LEU A 15 -36.19 -0.16 -38.10
N CYS A 16 -35.74 -1.42 -38.14
CA CYS A 16 -35.48 -2.19 -36.93
C CYS A 16 -34.18 -1.66 -36.27
N PHE A 17 -34.32 -0.91 -35.19
CA PHE A 17 -33.22 -0.59 -34.30
C PHE A 17 -32.84 -1.86 -33.50
N LEU A 18 -31.81 -2.58 -33.95
CA LEU A 18 -31.13 -3.57 -33.15
C LEU A 18 -30.35 -2.83 -32.03
N GLY A 19 -30.97 -2.76 -30.85
CA GLY A 19 -30.31 -2.28 -29.65
C GLY A 19 -29.13 -3.25 -29.27
N LEU A 20 -27.91 -2.85 -29.63
CA LEU A 20 -26.70 -3.47 -29.07
C LEU A 20 -26.67 -3.19 -27.58
N THR A 21 -27.14 -4.14 -26.78
CA THR A 21 -26.84 -4.14 -25.33
C THR A 21 -25.35 -4.45 -25.19
N ALA A 22 -24.53 -3.40 -25.06
CA ALA A 22 -23.15 -3.56 -24.63
C ALA A 22 -23.18 -4.21 -23.24
N SER A 23 -22.87 -5.49 -23.17
CA SER A 23 -22.59 -6.16 -21.90
C SER A 23 -21.39 -5.44 -21.29
N ALA A 24 -21.62 -4.70 -20.21
CA ALA A 24 -20.54 -4.08 -19.47
C ALA A 24 -19.62 -5.20 -18.99
N ALA A 25 -18.39 -5.23 -19.49
CA ALA A 25 -17.36 -6.13 -18.97
C ALA A 25 -17.30 -5.94 -17.44
N PRO A 26 -17.18 -7.03 -16.66
CA PRO A 26 -17.10 -6.91 -15.21
C PRO A 26 -15.99 -5.91 -14.85
N ALA A 27 -16.34 -4.94 -14.01
CA ALA A 27 -15.39 -3.90 -13.60
C ALA A 27 -14.14 -4.58 -13.03
N GLN A 28 -13.01 -4.44 -13.72
CA GLN A 28 -11.74 -5.04 -13.30
C GLN A 28 -11.34 -4.40 -11.96
N SER A 29 -11.22 -5.23 -10.92
CA SER A 29 -10.68 -4.79 -9.64
C SER A 29 -9.16 -4.86 -9.63
N VAL A 30 -8.52 -3.88 -8.97
CA VAL A 30 -7.09 -3.87 -8.67
C VAL A 30 -6.91 -4.38 -7.25
N ARG A 31 -5.98 -5.31 -7.06
CA ARG A 31 -5.57 -5.77 -5.73
C ARG A 31 -4.30 -5.03 -5.32
N LEU A 32 -4.40 -4.25 -4.23
CA LEU A 32 -3.27 -3.65 -3.54
C LEU A 32 -2.94 -4.48 -2.31
N VAL A 33 -1.66 -4.80 -2.14
CA VAL A 33 -1.12 -5.45 -0.95
C VAL A 33 -0.17 -4.49 -0.24
N PHE A 34 -0.34 -4.35 1.06
CA PHE A 34 0.57 -3.62 1.94
C PHE A 34 1.12 -4.57 3.00
N ALA A 35 2.44 -4.75 3.00
CA ALA A 35 3.19 -5.44 4.04
C ALA A 35 3.78 -4.38 4.99
N GLY A 36 3.60 -4.56 6.29
CA GLY A 36 3.93 -3.58 7.32
C GLY A 36 5.38 -3.07 7.35
N ASP A 37 5.89 -2.82 8.53
CA ASP A 37 7.19 -2.22 8.74
C ASP A 37 8.32 -3.23 8.47
N SER A 38 9.26 -2.87 7.59
CA SER A 38 10.37 -3.73 7.15
C SER A 38 11.72 -3.06 7.39
N VAL A 39 12.48 -3.62 8.32
CA VAL A 39 13.91 -3.31 8.58
C VAL A 39 14.77 -4.38 7.93
N LEU A 40 15.64 -3.97 7.00
CA LEU A 40 16.53 -4.88 6.25
C LEU A 40 18.00 -4.75 6.67
N ASP A 41 18.20 -4.38 7.93
CA ASP A 41 19.49 -4.37 8.63
C ASP A 41 19.66 -5.67 9.43
N ASP A 42 20.74 -5.83 10.16
CA ASP A 42 21.03 -6.97 11.03
C ASP A 42 20.72 -8.36 10.39
N ALA A 43 19.95 -9.20 11.08
CA ALA A 43 19.69 -10.59 10.66
C ALA A 43 19.03 -10.69 9.27
N ALA A 44 18.11 -9.81 8.91
CA ALA A 44 17.52 -9.79 7.58
C ALA A 44 18.55 -9.38 6.51
N GLY A 45 19.41 -8.40 6.84
CA GLY A 45 20.53 -7.98 5.99
C GLY A 45 21.58 -9.08 5.80
N GLU A 46 21.89 -9.83 6.85
CA GLU A 46 22.79 -11.00 6.82
C GLU A 46 22.18 -12.15 6.02
N LEU A 47 20.90 -12.45 6.22
CA LEU A 47 20.17 -13.44 5.42
C LEU A 47 20.29 -13.13 3.92
N ILE A 48 20.04 -11.88 3.53
CA ILE A 48 20.14 -11.42 2.14
C ILE A 48 21.60 -11.49 1.64
N ALA A 49 22.57 -11.13 2.46
CA ALA A 49 24.00 -11.23 2.11
C ALA A 49 24.43 -12.67 1.79
N ASN A 50 23.78 -13.64 2.42
CA ASN A 50 24.01 -15.08 2.22
C ASN A 50 23.08 -15.68 1.13
N GLY A 51 22.39 -14.85 0.34
CA GLY A 51 21.53 -15.30 -0.77
C GLY A 51 20.11 -15.69 -0.36
N GLY A 52 19.72 -15.48 0.89
CA GLY A 52 18.36 -15.70 1.37
C GLY A 52 17.40 -14.59 0.99
N ASP A 53 16.13 -14.80 1.30
CA ASP A 53 15.04 -13.89 0.97
C ASP A 53 14.02 -13.84 2.11
N PRO A 54 13.96 -12.74 2.89
CA PRO A 54 13.06 -12.63 4.04
C PRO A 54 11.56 -12.64 3.65
N TYR A 55 11.24 -12.42 2.39
CA TYR A 55 9.87 -12.33 1.88
C TYR A 55 9.35 -13.62 1.25
N VAL A 56 10.17 -14.67 1.17
CA VAL A 56 9.89 -15.89 0.39
C VAL A 56 8.57 -16.56 0.77
N HIS A 57 8.21 -16.56 2.04
CA HIS A 57 6.99 -17.20 2.55
C HIS A 57 5.69 -16.50 2.11
N PHE A 58 5.77 -15.25 1.66
CA PHE A 58 4.64 -14.47 1.15
C PHE A 58 4.70 -14.24 -0.37
N ALA A 59 5.64 -14.89 -1.07
CA ALA A 59 5.81 -14.73 -2.52
C ALA A 59 4.51 -15.01 -3.31
N SER A 60 3.70 -15.99 -2.88
CA SER A 60 2.41 -16.30 -3.52
C SER A 60 1.38 -15.19 -3.31
N THR A 61 1.32 -14.60 -2.11
CA THR A 61 0.43 -13.46 -1.79
C THR A 61 0.79 -12.25 -2.63
N PHE A 62 2.09 -11.95 -2.72
CA PHE A 62 2.59 -10.85 -3.54
C PHE A 62 2.36 -11.09 -5.04
N ALA A 63 2.57 -12.31 -5.54
CA ALA A 63 2.32 -12.64 -6.96
C ALA A 63 0.85 -12.49 -7.36
N GLY A 64 -0.08 -12.59 -6.42
CA GLY A 64 -1.52 -12.39 -6.64
C GLY A 64 -1.98 -10.92 -6.64
N ALA A 65 -1.06 -9.97 -6.42
CA ALA A 65 -1.36 -8.54 -6.32
C ALA A 65 -0.99 -7.76 -7.59
N ASP A 66 -1.72 -6.67 -7.83
CA ASP A 66 -1.44 -5.72 -8.92
C ASP A 66 -0.52 -4.58 -8.46
N ILE A 67 -0.53 -4.27 -7.16
CA ILE A 67 0.31 -3.26 -6.50
C ILE A 67 0.75 -3.83 -5.16
N ARG A 68 2.06 -3.78 -4.90
CA ARG A 68 2.69 -4.31 -3.68
C ARG A 68 3.56 -3.23 -3.06
N ILE A 69 3.30 -2.91 -1.80
CA ILE A 69 3.98 -1.83 -1.07
C ILE A 69 4.39 -2.35 0.32
N THR A 70 5.55 -1.92 0.82
CA THR A 70 5.97 -2.09 2.22
C THR A 70 6.52 -0.77 2.75
N ASN A 71 6.46 -0.56 4.06
CA ASN A 71 7.20 0.52 4.69
C ASN A 71 8.66 0.09 4.86
N LEU A 72 9.59 0.81 4.21
CA LEU A 72 11.01 0.62 4.38
C LEU A 72 11.48 1.45 5.58
N GLU A 73 11.55 0.80 6.73
CA GLU A 73 11.84 1.45 8.02
C GLU A 73 13.33 1.42 8.38
N CYS A 74 14.15 1.59 7.37
CA CYS A 74 15.60 1.76 7.50
C CYS A 74 16.13 2.59 6.34
N VAL A 75 17.28 3.25 6.52
CA VAL A 75 17.95 3.89 5.40
C VAL A 75 18.82 2.88 4.63
N ILE A 76 18.78 2.90 3.30
CA ILE A 76 19.68 2.11 2.46
C ILE A 76 20.86 2.99 2.04
N ALA A 77 22.01 2.77 2.67
CA ALA A 77 23.19 3.59 2.41
C ALA A 77 24.50 2.90 2.79
N THR A 78 25.60 3.43 2.28
CA THR A 78 26.97 3.11 2.73
C THR A 78 27.64 4.31 3.37
N ALA A 79 26.98 5.47 3.36
CA ALA A 79 27.47 6.75 3.89
C ALA A 79 26.61 7.22 5.08
N GLY A 80 27.08 8.27 5.74
CA GLY A 80 26.40 8.91 6.87
C GLY A 80 26.82 8.33 8.23
N ASP A 81 26.56 9.12 9.26
CA ASP A 81 26.87 8.78 10.65
C ASP A 81 25.54 8.57 11.39
N ALA A 82 25.53 7.59 12.30
CA ALA A 82 24.36 7.27 13.10
C ALA A 82 23.92 8.46 13.95
N SER A 83 22.65 8.76 13.97
CA SER A 83 22.06 9.74 14.88
C SER A 83 22.10 9.24 16.32
N ASP A 84 22.11 10.18 17.27
CA ASP A 84 22.10 9.85 18.71
C ASP A 84 20.69 9.45 19.16
N LYS A 85 20.35 8.18 18.90
CA LYS A 85 19.10 7.53 19.35
C LYS A 85 19.33 6.03 19.59
N MET A 86 18.43 5.43 20.38
CA MET A 86 18.57 4.05 20.85
C MET A 86 18.68 3.03 19.71
N TYR A 87 17.83 3.18 18.70
CA TYR A 87 17.80 2.31 17.51
C TYR A 87 18.07 3.12 16.26
N THR A 88 19.04 2.66 15.47
CA THR A 88 19.36 3.24 14.14
C THR A 88 19.55 2.10 13.15
N PHE A 89 18.87 2.16 12.00
CA PHE A 89 18.86 1.10 11.02
C PHE A 89 19.45 1.54 9.68
N ARG A 90 20.48 0.82 9.21
CA ARG A 90 21.11 1.07 7.91
C ARG A 90 21.32 -0.21 7.13
N ALA A 91 20.45 -0.48 6.17
CA ALA A 91 20.60 -1.59 5.26
C ALA A 91 21.67 -1.32 4.19
N HIS A 92 22.39 -2.36 3.80
CA HIS A 92 23.33 -2.29 2.67
C HIS A 92 22.57 -2.28 1.33
N PRO A 93 23.04 -1.56 0.27
CA PRO A 93 22.36 -1.50 -1.03
C PRO A 93 22.05 -2.85 -1.70
N ARG A 94 22.69 -3.94 -1.28
CA ARG A 94 22.42 -5.31 -1.75
C ARG A 94 20.99 -5.78 -1.48
N VAL A 95 20.23 -5.10 -0.60
CA VAL A 95 18.82 -5.45 -0.31
C VAL A 95 17.86 -5.00 -1.41
N ILE A 96 18.25 -4.04 -2.26
CA ILE A 96 17.37 -3.46 -3.29
C ILE A 96 16.86 -4.52 -4.28
N PRO A 97 17.67 -5.43 -4.84
CA PRO A 97 17.17 -6.48 -5.74
C PRO A 97 16.14 -7.41 -5.08
N VAL A 98 16.21 -7.61 -3.77
CA VAL A 98 15.22 -8.41 -3.02
C VAL A 98 13.92 -7.62 -2.89
N LEU A 99 13.97 -6.33 -2.54
CA LEU A 99 12.79 -5.45 -2.53
C LEU A 99 12.10 -5.42 -3.89
N GLN A 100 12.83 -5.23 -4.98
CA GLN A 100 12.29 -5.19 -6.36
C GLN A 100 11.58 -6.47 -6.78
N ARG A 101 12.01 -7.61 -6.26
CA ARG A 101 11.37 -8.91 -6.54
C ARG A 101 9.95 -8.97 -6.00
N HIS A 102 9.71 -8.34 -4.85
CA HIS A 102 8.46 -8.47 -4.11
C HIS A 102 7.59 -7.23 -4.13
N PHE A 103 8.15 -6.03 -4.30
CA PHE A 103 7.42 -4.78 -4.17
C PHE A 103 7.52 -3.89 -5.41
N ASP A 104 6.42 -3.22 -5.72
CA ASP A 104 6.32 -2.21 -6.78
C ASP A 104 6.71 -0.82 -6.28
N ALA A 105 6.70 -0.60 -4.96
CA ALA A 105 7.15 0.63 -4.31
C ALA A 105 7.41 0.41 -2.82
N VAL A 106 8.13 1.38 -2.21
CA VAL A 106 8.32 1.46 -0.76
C VAL A 106 7.85 2.82 -0.23
N THR A 107 7.36 2.86 1.02
CA THR A 107 7.13 4.12 1.73
C THR A 107 8.36 4.48 2.55
N LEU A 108 8.71 5.77 2.59
CA LEU A 108 9.88 6.28 3.32
C LEU A 108 9.51 7.27 4.43
N ALA A 109 8.25 7.66 4.55
CA ALA A 109 7.82 8.59 5.59
C ALA A 109 7.70 7.88 6.94
N ASN A 110 8.84 7.65 7.59
CA ASN A 110 8.95 7.04 8.92
C ASN A 110 10.08 7.69 9.73
N ASN A 111 10.20 7.34 11.01
CA ASN A 111 11.17 7.89 11.95
C ASN A 111 12.59 7.33 11.78
N HIS A 112 12.79 6.27 10.98
CA HIS A 112 14.10 5.64 10.74
C HIS A 112 14.74 6.04 9.41
N SER A 113 14.04 6.71 8.52
CA SER A 113 14.60 7.21 7.25
C SER A 113 15.77 8.19 7.44
N GLY A 114 15.78 8.92 8.55
CA GLY A 114 16.82 9.90 8.90
C GLY A 114 17.97 9.40 9.77
N ASP A 115 18.02 8.13 10.10
CA ASP A 115 18.92 7.55 11.11
C ASP A 115 20.40 7.80 10.87
N PHE A 116 20.81 7.97 9.64
CA PHE A 116 22.19 8.25 9.24
C PHE A 116 22.34 9.59 8.52
N GLY A 117 21.40 10.49 8.77
CA GLY A 117 21.41 11.89 8.32
C GLY A 117 21.07 12.11 6.85
N PRO A 118 21.04 13.40 6.43
CA PRO A 118 20.55 13.80 5.10
C PRO A 118 21.38 13.20 3.94
N LYS A 119 22.69 12.99 4.15
CA LYS A 119 23.59 12.44 3.13
C LYS A 119 23.24 10.97 2.82
N ALA A 120 23.01 10.16 3.85
CA ALA A 120 22.60 8.76 3.70
C ALA A 120 21.22 8.66 3.04
N PHE A 121 20.28 9.50 3.47
CA PHE A 121 18.94 9.56 2.88
C PHE A 121 18.96 9.96 1.40
N ALA A 122 19.74 10.98 1.03
CA ALA A 122 19.90 11.37 -0.38
C ALA A 122 20.54 10.25 -1.21
N GLN A 123 21.51 9.50 -0.65
CA GLN A 123 22.06 8.31 -1.28
C GLN A 123 20.98 7.25 -1.50
N MET A 124 20.14 6.96 -0.51
CA MET A 124 19.02 6.02 -0.64
C MET A 124 18.08 6.41 -1.78
N LEU A 125 17.67 7.68 -1.86
CA LEU A 125 16.81 8.17 -2.94
C LEU A 125 17.45 7.96 -4.31
N THR A 126 18.75 8.19 -4.44
CA THR A 126 19.51 7.94 -5.68
C THR A 126 19.53 6.46 -6.03
N LEU A 127 19.88 5.60 -5.09
CA LEU A 127 19.95 4.14 -5.28
C LEU A 127 18.60 3.54 -5.68
N LEU A 128 17.51 3.95 -5.02
CA LEU A 128 16.16 3.50 -5.35
C LEU A 128 15.75 3.95 -6.75
N ASN A 129 16.06 5.20 -7.12
CA ASN A 129 15.77 5.73 -8.45
C ASN A 129 16.56 4.99 -9.55
N GLU A 130 17.86 4.79 -9.36
CA GLU A 130 18.73 4.06 -10.30
C GLU A 130 18.28 2.60 -10.48
N ALA A 131 17.80 1.98 -9.41
CA ALA A 131 17.24 0.64 -9.44
C ALA A 131 15.85 0.60 -10.10
N GLY A 132 15.17 1.74 -10.29
CA GLY A 132 13.79 1.78 -10.76
C GLY A 132 12.78 1.24 -9.75
N LEU A 133 13.07 1.32 -8.45
CA LEU A 133 12.13 1.02 -7.36
C LEU A 133 11.49 2.33 -6.88
N PRO A 134 10.24 2.62 -7.22
CA PRO A 134 9.55 3.83 -6.80
C PRO A 134 9.44 3.93 -5.28
N GLN A 135 9.44 5.18 -4.80
CA GLN A 135 9.21 5.47 -3.39
C GLN A 135 8.20 6.62 -3.22
N VAL A 136 7.64 6.75 -2.03
CA VAL A 136 6.70 7.82 -1.66
C VAL A 136 6.92 8.24 -0.20
N GLY A 137 6.69 9.51 0.09
CA GLY A 137 6.83 10.07 1.43
C GLY A 137 8.25 10.55 1.76
N GLY A 138 9.18 10.45 0.83
CA GLY A 138 10.54 10.98 0.94
C GLY A 138 10.93 11.83 -0.25
N GLY A 139 11.88 12.76 -0.06
CA GLY A 139 12.33 13.61 -1.16
C GLY A 139 13.55 14.46 -0.82
N LEU A 140 14.18 15.02 -1.87
CA LEU A 140 15.28 15.96 -1.72
C LEU A 140 14.81 17.35 -1.26
N ASN A 141 13.49 17.54 -1.21
CA ASN A 141 12.84 18.77 -0.73
C ASN A 141 11.37 18.47 -0.38
N LEU A 142 10.70 19.43 0.28
CA LEU A 142 9.31 19.35 0.71
C LEU A 142 8.36 18.93 -0.42
N LYS A 143 8.51 19.54 -1.61
CA LYS A 143 7.63 19.24 -2.75
C LYS A 143 7.74 17.78 -3.20
N GLN A 144 8.95 17.22 -3.23
CA GLN A 144 9.15 15.82 -3.61
C GLN A 144 8.64 14.87 -2.52
N ALA A 145 8.87 15.17 -1.24
CA ALA A 145 8.42 14.36 -0.13
C ALA A 145 6.88 14.23 -0.09
N HIS A 146 6.16 15.30 -0.40
CA HIS A 146 4.69 15.35 -0.45
C HIS A 146 4.08 14.95 -1.79
N ALA A 147 4.89 14.63 -2.81
CA ALA A 147 4.38 14.23 -4.10
C ALA A 147 3.71 12.84 -4.04
N PRO A 148 2.50 12.65 -4.62
CA PRO A 148 1.89 11.34 -4.67
C PRO A 148 2.61 10.42 -5.64
N LEU A 149 2.73 9.14 -5.30
CA LEU A 149 3.09 8.09 -6.24
C LEU A 149 1.83 7.63 -6.98
N ILE A 150 1.85 7.68 -8.31
CA ILE A 150 0.70 7.34 -9.15
C ILE A 150 0.89 5.98 -9.81
N PHE A 151 0.03 5.02 -9.48
CA PHE A 151 -0.08 3.76 -10.19
C PHE A 151 -1.18 3.82 -11.24
N GLN A 152 -0.90 3.25 -12.43
CA GLN A 152 -1.91 2.99 -13.45
C GLN A 152 -2.07 1.47 -13.58
N ARG A 153 -3.22 0.95 -13.14
CA ARG A 153 -3.50 -0.50 -13.16
C ARG A 153 -4.94 -0.73 -13.59
N LYS A 154 -5.13 -1.60 -14.58
CA LYS A 154 -6.47 -2.00 -15.07
C LYS A 154 -7.41 -0.83 -15.35
N GLY A 155 -6.88 0.26 -15.91
CA GLY A 155 -7.65 1.46 -16.24
C GLY A 155 -8.04 2.33 -15.03
N LEU A 156 -7.49 2.05 -13.85
CA LEU A 156 -7.57 2.88 -12.65
C LEU A 156 -6.27 3.66 -12.44
N ARG A 157 -6.43 4.88 -11.95
CA ARG A 157 -5.37 5.79 -11.56
C ARG A 157 -5.39 5.93 -10.04
N ILE A 158 -4.41 5.33 -9.37
CA ILE A 158 -4.38 5.21 -7.92
C ILE A 158 -3.21 6.04 -7.39
N ALA A 159 -3.52 7.01 -6.52
CA ALA A 159 -2.53 7.81 -5.83
C ALA A 159 -2.24 7.21 -4.45
N VAL A 160 -0.98 6.99 -4.16
CA VAL A 160 -0.49 6.66 -2.82
C VAL A 160 0.26 7.86 -2.29
N LEU A 161 -0.01 8.23 -1.05
CA LEU A 161 0.68 9.27 -0.28
C LEU A 161 1.26 8.61 0.97
N SER A 162 2.33 9.15 1.53
CA SER A 162 2.87 8.62 2.79
C SER A 162 3.37 9.74 3.69
N TYR A 163 3.10 9.64 5.00
CA TYR A 163 3.40 10.66 5.99
C TYR A 163 3.91 10.05 7.28
N ASN A 164 4.88 10.74 7.91
CA ASN A 164 5.34 10.47 9.26
C ASN A 164 4.69 11.44 10.25
N GLU A 165 4.26 10.93 11.40
CA GLU A 165 3.74 11.72 12.52
C GLU A 165 4.47 11.44 13.84
N PHE A 166 5.44 10.53 13.85
CA PHE A 166 6.14 10.19 15.08
C PHE A 166 7.20 11.23 15.44
N HIS A 167 7.11 11.76 16.64
CA HIS A 167 8.07 12.76 17.17
C HIS A 167 9.39 12.13 17.61
N PRO A 168 10.50 12.91 17.58
CA PRO A 168 10.58 14.32 17.24
C PRO A 168 10.49 14.56 15.72
N ARG A 169 10.02 15.76 15.33
CA ARG A 169 9.90 16.22 13.94
C ARG A 169 11.28 16.57 13.35
N SER A 170 12.29 15.75 13.59
CA SER A 170 13.68 16.07 13.34
C SER A 170 14.15 15.84 11.91
N PHE A 171 13.41 15.07 11.12
CA PHE A 171 13.81 14.69 9.75
C PHE A 171 12.74 15.03 8.70
N GLU A 172 11.98 16.08 8.95
CA GLU A 172 11.04 16.62 7.98
C GLU A 172 11.75 17.24 6.79
N ALA A 173 11.23 17.01 5.58
CA ALA A 173 11.71 17.67 4.38
C ALA A 173 11.46 19.19 4.43
N GLY A 174 12.47 19.98 4.12
CA GLY A 174 12.34 21.44 3.97
C GLY A 174 12.25 21.86 2.50
N PRO A 175 12.08 23.17 2.23
CA PRO A 175 12.04 23.67 0.86
C PRO A 175 13.25 23.26 0.00
N ASN A 176 14.44 23.17 0.61
CA ASN A 176 15.70 22.78 -0.01
C ASN A 176 16.48 21.77 0.86
N LEU A 177 15.78 21.04 1.73
CA LEU A 177 16.39 20.03 2.61
C LEU A 177 15.75 18.69 2.35
N PRO A 178 16.54 17.62 2.17
CA PRO A 178 16.02 16.27 2.04
C PRO A 178 15.42 15.81 3.36
N GLY A 179 14.37 14.99 3.23
CA GLY A 179 13.68 14.44 4.38
C GLY A 179 12.36 13.77 4.00
N VAL A 180 11.55 13.50 5.00
CA VAL A 180 10.26 12.81 4.85
C VAL A 180 9.09 13.81 4.92
N ALA A 181 7.94 13.40 4.37
CA ALA A 181 6.70 14.16 4.48
C ALA A 181 6.16 14.07 5.91
N TRP A 182 5.95 15.23 6.54
CA TRP A 182 5.30 15.31 7.83
C TRP A 182 3.77 15.43 7.70
N SER A 183 3.02 14.92 8.66
CA SER A 183 1.56 14.86 8.63
C SER A 183 0.89 16.14 9.16
N GLU A 184 1.32 17.33 8.71
CA GLU A 184 0.57 18.56 9.03
C GLU A 184 -0.84 18.49 8.44
N ASP A 185 -1.87 18.68 9.24
CA ASP A 185 -3.27 18.41 8.88
C ASP A 185 -3.71 19.10 7.58
N GLU A 186 -3.41 20.40 7.47
CA GLU A 186 -3.77 21.21 6.31
C GLU A 186 -3.00 20.77 5.04
N GLN A 187 -1.73 20.40 5.20
CA GLN A 187 -0.93 19.89 4.09
C GLN A 187 -1.41 18.53 3.61
N VAL A 188 -1.69 17.61 4.53
CA VAL A 188 -2.26 16.28 4.21
C VAL A 188 -3.57 16.41 3.45
N VAL A 189 -4.47 17.28 3.91
CA VAL A 189 -5.74 17.57 3.22
C VAL A 189 -5.50 18.15 1.84
N ALA A 190 -4.57 19.12 1.71
CA ALA A 190 -4.23 19.74 0.44
C ALA A 190 -3.66 18.72 -0.56
N ASP A 191 -2.78 17.82 -0.10
CA ASP A 191 -2.17 16.78 -0.93
C ASP A 191 -3.21 15.77 -1.44
N ILE A 192 -4.16 15.35 -0.58
CA ILE A 192 -5.26 14.45 -0.98
C ILE A 192 -6.15 15.13 -2.03
N VAL A 193 -6.50 16.39 -1.82
CA VAL A 193 -7.28 17.17 -2.79
C VAL A 193 -6.52 17.35 -4.10
N ALA A 194 -5.21 17.61 -4.04
CA ALA A 194 -4.35 17.72 -5.22
C ALA A 194 -4.23 16.38 -5.96
N ALA A 195 -4.09 15.25 -5.24
CA ALA A 195 -4.09 13.92 -5.85
C ALA A 195 -5.35 13.69 -6.69
N ARG A 196 -6.53 14.09 -6.19
CA ARG A 196 -7.80 14.01 -6.92
C ARG A 196 -7.86 14.98 -8.10
N ARG A 197 -7.62 16.25 -7.87
CA ARG A 197 -7.92 17.34 -8.82
C ARG A 197 -6.80 17.58 -9.84
N VAL A 198 -5.55 17.57 -9.37
CA VAL A 198 -4.37 17.85 -10.21
C VAL A 198 -3.85 16.58 -10.85
N HIS A 199 -3.65 15.52 -10.05
CA HIS A 199 -3.14 14.24 -10.54
C HIS A 199 -4.24 13.33 -11.09
N ARG A 200 -5.52 13.73 -11.01
CA ARG A 200 -6.70 13.01 -11.56
C ARG A 200 -6.76 11.56 -11.10
N ALA A 201 -6.43 11.33 -9.84
CA ALA A 201 -6.52 9.98 -9.26
C ALA A 201 -7.98 9.55 -9.12
N ASP A 202 -8.28 8.34 -9.59
CA ASP A 202 -9.57 7.67 -9.35
C ASP A 202 -9.68 7.25 -7.87
N LEU A 203 -8.54 6.92 -7.23
CA LEU A 203 -8.46 6.53 -5.83
C LEU A 203 -7.26 7.19 -5.16
N VAL A 204 -7.40 7.49 -3.86
CA VAL A 204 -6.32 8.07 -3.04
C VAL A 204 -6.21 7.28 -1.75
N ILE A 205 -5.01 6.76 -1.48
CA ILE A 205 -4.70 5.91 -0.32
C ILE A 205 -3.49 6.50 0.42
N PRO A 206 -3.71 7.27 1.49
CA PRO A 206 -2.64 7.67 2.41
C PRO A 206 -2.13 6.49 3.23
N ILE A 207 -0.82 6.41 3.40
CA ILE A 207 -0.11 5.48 4.28
C ILE A 207 0.57 6.29 5.37
N MET A 208 0.27 5.97 6.63
CA MET A 208 0.69 6.72 7.80
C MET A 208 1.69 5.94 8.64
N HIS A 209 2.68 6.64 9.16
CA HIS A 209 3.58 6.14 10.19
C HIS A 209 3.35 6.97 11.45
N TRP A 210 2.54 6.47 12.40
CA TRP A 210 1.93 7.26 13.46
C TRP A 210 1.55 6.48 14.72
N GLY A 211 1.13 7.18 15.76
CA GLY A 211 0.67 6.62 17.01
C GLY A 211 1.81 6.39 17.99
N TRP A 212 1.61 5.51 18.97
CA TRP A 212 2.61 5.14 19.96
C TRP A 212 2.94 3.67 19.88
N GLU A 213 4.20 3.33 20.04
CA GLU A 213 4.68 1.94 20.06
C GLU A 213 3.94 1.14 21.15
N ASN A 214 3.66 -0.13 20.84
CA ASN A 214 2.97 -1.09 21.71
C ASN A 214 1.49 -0.79 22.05
N GLU A 215 0.92 0.31 21.57
CA GLU A 215 -0.50 0.62 21.81
C GLU A 215 -1.40 -0.19 20.87
N LEU A 216 -2.19 -1.11 21.45
CA LEU A 216 -3.08 -2.01 20.68
C LEU A 216 -4.33 -1.32 20.11
N LYS A 217 -4.57 -0.07 20.47
CA LYS A 217 -5.71 0.72 19.98
C LYS A 217 -5.24 2.07 19.47
N ALA A 218 -5.84 2.49 18.37
CA ALA A 218 -5.58 3.81 17.84
C ALA A 218 -5.97 4.91 18.83
N ASN A 219 -5.11 5.89 18.99
CA ASN A 219 -5.35 7.03 19.87
C ASN A 219 -6.31 8.05 19.22
N PRO A 220 -6.81 9.05 19.99
CA PRO A 220 -7.74 10.05 19.46
C PRO A 220 -7.17 10.86 18.28
N ARG A 221 -5.86 11.13 18.26
CA ARG A 221 -5.19 11.85 17.18
C ARG A 221 -5.21 11.07 15.88
N GLN A 222 -4.84 9.78 15.90
CA GLN A 222 -4.93 8.90 14.74
C GLN A 222 -6.35 8.88 14.16
N ARG A 223 -7.37 8.74 15.02
CA ARG A 223 -8.78 8.71 14.60
C ARG A 223 -9.24 10.03 13.97
N GLN A 224 -8.84 11.15 14.55
CA GLN A 224 -9.20 12.47 14.05
C GLN A 224 -8.59 12.71 12.65
N LEU A 225 -7.29 12.51 12.50
CA LEU A 225 -6.60 12.75 11.24
C LEU A 225 -7.10 11.78 10.14
N ALA A 226 -7.29 10.50 10.46
CA ALA A 226 -7.85 9.54 9.51
C ALA A 226 -9.21 9.98 8.95
N ARG A 227 -10.10 10.48 9.82
CA ARG A 227 -11.42 10.98 9.38
C ARG A 227 -11.29 12.22 8.50
N ARG A 228 -10.38 13.15 8.84
CA ARG A 228 -10.07 14.31 7.99
C ARG A 228 -9.57 13.90 6.60
N MET A 229 -8.69 12.88 6.52
CA MET A 229 -8.23 12.33 5.24
C MET A 229 -9.39 11.77 4.41
N ILE A 230 -10.28 10.98 5.02
CA ILE A 230 -11.45 10.44 4.32
C ILE A 230 -12.38 11.59 3.86
N ASP A 231 -12.60 12.60 4.69
CA ASP A 231 -13.41 13.78 4.35
C ASP A 231 -12.78 14.60 3.20
N ALA A 232 -11.45 14.65 3.13
CA ALA A 232 -10.71 15.29 2.04
C ALA A 232 -10.74 14.50 0.72
N GLY A 233 -11.17 13.23 0.75
CA GLY A 233 -11.33 12.41 -0.45
C GLY A 233 -10.47 11.15 -0.51
N ALA A 234 -9.82 10.73 0.58
CA ALA A 234 -9.18 9.42 0.63
C ALA A 234 -10.21 8.28 0.56
N ASP A 235 -9.83 7.12 0.00
CA ASP A 235 -10.70 5.94 -0.14
C ASP A 235 -10.42 4.88 0.92
N ALA A 236 -9.22 4.90 1.49
CA ALA A 236 -8.81 4.14 2.65
C ALA A 236 -7.68 4.90 3.33
N VAL A 237 -7.36 4.57 4.58
CA VAL A 237 -6.14 4.98 5.29
C VAL A 237 -5.47 3.73 5.81
N ILE A 238 -4.16 3.60 5.61
CA ILE A 238 -3.35 2.48 6.08
C ILE A 238 -2.31 3.04 7.04
N GLY A 239 -2.05 2.37 8.17
CA GLY A 239 -1.08 2.80 9.17
C GLY A 239 -0.07 1.73 9.56
N GLY A 240 1.07 2.20 10.08
CA GLY A 240 2.17 1.48 10.71
C GLY A 240 2.77 2.30 11.84
N HIS A 241 3.92 1.94 12.37
CA HIS A 241 4.67 2.50 13.49
C HIS A 241 4.39 1.89 14.87
N PRO A 242 3.15 1.60 15.32
CA PRO A 242 2.96 1.03 16.66
C PRO A 242 3.67 -0.31 16.88
N HIS A 243 4.22 -0.91 15.83
CA HIS A 243 4.86 -2.23 15.80
C HIS A 243 3.96 -3.38 16.25
N VAL A 244 2.69 -3.08 16.46
CA VAL A 244 1.60 -4.01 16.78
C VAL A 244 0.41 -3.73 15.88
N THR A 245 -0.44 -4.74 15.66
CA THR A 245 -1.71 -4.51 14.95
C THR A 245 -2.67 -3.71 15.81
N GLN A 246 -3.34 -2.71 15.22
CA GLN A 246 -4.38 -1.93 15.88
C GLN A 246 -5.75 -2.22 15.27
N ASP A 247 -6.79 -1.67 15.88
CA ASP A 247 -8.16 -1.78 15.40
C ASP A 247 -8.34 -1.21 13.98
N ILE A 248 -9.43 -1.61 13.35
CA ILE A 248 -9.84 -1.13 12.02
C ILE A 248 -11.23 -0.48 12.16
N ASP A 249 -11.36 0.76 11.70
CA ASP A 249 -12.63 1.47 11.64
C ASP A 249 -13.22 1.51 10.23
N LEU A 250 -14.53 1.70 10.16
CA LEU A 250 -15.24 2.16 8.97
C LEU A 250 -15.74 3.57 9.20
N TYR A 251 -15.32 4.51 8.37
CA TYR A 251 -15.83 5.85 8.39
C TYR A 251 -16.38 6.23 7.01
N ARG A 252 -17.66 6.59 6.94
CA ARG A 252 -18.39 6.81 5.68
C ARG A 252 -18.27 5.65 4.69
N GLY A 253 -18.27 4.41 5.20
CA GLY A 253 -18.14 3.20 4.40
C GLY A 253 -16.74 2.96 3.82
N LYS A 254 -15.72 3.67 4.30
CA LYS A 254 -14.32 3.54 3.88
C LYS A 254 -13.48 2.99 5.03
N PRO A 255 -12.58 2.01 4.76
CA PRO A 255 -11.77 1.40 5.81
C PRO A 255 -10.61 2.29 6.25
N ILE A 256 -10.37 2.31 7.56
CA ILE A 256 -9.21 2.90 8.21
C ILE A 256 -8.52 1.79 9.00
N VAL A 257 -7.36 1.37 8.55
CA VAL A 257 -6.49 0.38 9.21
C VAL A 257 -5.42 1.16 9.97
N TYR A 258 -5.51 1.24 11.30
CA TYR A 258 -4.63 2.14 12.06
C TYR A 258 -3.20 1.64 12.18
N SER A 259 -2.98 0.33 12.25
CA SER A 259 -1.66 -0.29 12.14
C SER A 259 -1.78 -1.74 11.69
N VAL A 260 -0.94 -2.14 10.76
CA VAL A 260 -0.79 -3.55 10.35
C VAL A 260 0.32 -4.28 11.12
N GLY A 261 1.14 -3.56 11.90
CA GLY A 261 2.28 -4.09 12.64
C GLY A 261 3.53 -4.28 11.78
N ASN A 262 4.48 -5.01 12.33
CA ASN A 262 5.76 -5.32 11.70
C ASN A 262 5.60 -6.30 10.53
N PHE A 263 6.59 -6.32 9.63
CA PHE A 263 6.69 -7.38 8.64
C PHE A 263 8.07 -8.06 8.70
N VAL A 264 9.15 -7.31 8.54
CA VAL A 264 10.52 -7.80 8.79
C VAL A 264 11.10 -6.95 9.90
N MET A 265 11.22 -7.53 11.10
CA MET A 265 11.66 -6.78 12.28
C MET A 265 12.26 -7.72 13.32
N LYS A 266 13.57 -7.59 13.59
CA LYS A 266 14.27 -8.38 14.59
C LYS A 266 14.04 -7.82 16.01
N GLU A 267 14.06 -6.51 16.13
CA GLU A 267 13.85 -5.80 17.39
C GLU A 267 12.37 -5.87 17.78
N THR A 268 12.03 -6.89 18.57
CA THR A 268 10.66 -7.11 19.07
C THR A 268 10.68 -7.32 20.58
N ASP A 269 10.07 -6.40 21.32
CA ASP A 269 10.07 -6.42 22.79
C ASP A 269 9.10 -7.45 23.38
N ASN A 270 8.06 -7.81 22.63
CA ASN A 270 6.99 -8.67 23.11
C ASN A 270 6.29 -9.46 21.99
N ASP A 271 5.46 -10.42 22.40
CA ASP A 271 4.73 -11.30 21.49
C ASP A 271 3.73 -10.58 20.57
N ASN A 272 3.23 -9.40 20.93
CA ASN A 272 2.31 -8.65 20.07
C ASN A 272 3.05 -8.03 18.89
N GLN A 273 4.31 -7.61 19.07
CA GLN A 273 5.15 -7.09 18.00
C GLN A 273 5.56 -8.16 16.98
N ARG A 274 5.47 -9.45 17.37
CA ARG A 274 5.72 -10.60 16.49
C ARG A 274 4.49 -11.05 15.71
N LYS A 275 3.35 -10.37 15.88
CA LYS A 275 2.08 -10.65 15.19
C LYS A 275 1.67 -9.47 14.36
N ALA A 276 1.41 -9.70 13.08
CA ALA A 276 1.10 -8.64 12.15
C ALA A 276 0.09 -9.10 11.09
N TRP A 277 -0.24 -8.20 10.17
CA TRP A 277 -1.08 -8.49 9.02
C TRP A 277 -0.41 -8.07 7.71
N VAL A 278 -0.52 -8.93 6.70
CA VAL A 278 -0.43 -8.48 5.32
C VAL A 278 -1.83 -8.03 4.89
N LEU A 279 -1.99 -6.74 4.66
CA LEU A 279 -3.25 -6.13 4.25
C LEU A 279 -3.46 -6.30 2.75
N GLN A 280 -4.65 -6.72 2.32
CA GLN A 280 -5.06 -6.83 0.94
C GLN A 280 -6.32 -5.98 0.72
N LEU A 281 -6.26 -5.01 -0.19
CA LEU A 281 -7.41 -4.20 -0.60
C LEU A 281 -7.78 -4.53 -2.03
N ASP A 282 -9.00 -5.00 -2.26
CA ASP A 282 -9.61 -5.05 -3.59
C ASP A 282 -10.31 -3.72 -3.85
N ILE A 283 -9.91 -3.03 -4.91
CA ILE A 283 -10.36 -1.68 -5.26
C ILE A 283 -10.91 -1.61 -6.68
N ASP A 284 -11.93 -0.81 -6.87
CA ASP A 284 -12.52 -0.50 -8.17
C ASP A 284 -12.81 1.01 -8.30
N ARG A 285 -13.48 1.45 -9.37
CA ARG A 285 -13.81 2.89 -9.57
C ARG A 285 -14.68 3.50 -8.48
N GLN A 286 -15.37 2.68 -7.68
CA GLN A 286 -16.24 3.13 -6.60
C GLN A 286 -15.52 3.20 -5.25
N GLY A 287 -14.23 2.85 -5.18
CA GLY A 287 -13.45 2.82 -3.95
C GLY A 287 -13.02 1.42 -3.55
N VAL A 288 -12.81 1.20 -2.26
CA VAL A 288 -12.48 -0.13 -1.74
C VAL A 288 -13.70 -1.03 -1.82
N LYS A 289 -13.56 -2.16 -2.51
CA LYS A 289 -14.58 -3.21 -2.64
C LYS A 289 -14.49 -4.24 -1.52
N GLY A 290 -13.28 -4.54 -1.08
CA GLY A 290 -13.02 -5.50 -0.03
C GLY A 290 -11.70 -5.24 0.66
N LEU A 291 -11.63 -5.66 1.92
CA LEU A 291 -10.45 -5.68 2.76
C LEU A 291 -10.29 -7.10 3.28
N ASP A 292 -9.12 -7.68 3.11
CA ASP A 292 -8.69 -8.94 3.73
C ASP A 292 -7.35 -8.71 4.42
N THR A 293 -7.10 -9.48 5.47
CA THR A 293 -5.79 -9.52 6.12
C THR A 293 -5.32 -10.97 6.21
N GLU A 294 -4.02 -11.17 6.01
CA GLU A 294 -3.36 -12.46 6.20
C GLU A 294 -2.49 -12.36 7.45
N GLY A 295 -2.64 -13.32 8.36
CA GLY A 295 -1.87 -13.33 9.62
C GLY A 295 -0.39 -13.59 9.37
N VAL A 296 0.44 -12.86 10.09
CA VAL A 296 1.91 -12.96 10.07
C VAL A 296 2.41 -13.32 11.46
N GLN A 297 3.34 -14.28 11.52
CA GLN A 297 4.16 -14.56 12.69
C GLN A 297 5.62 -14.27 12.33
N ILE A 298 6.27 -13.46 13.15
CA ILE A 298 7.69 -13.09 13.01
C ILE A 298 8.50 -13.95 14.00
N ASP A 299 9.58 -14.55 13.53
CA ASP A 299 10.48 -15.36 14.34
C ASP A 299 11.52 -14.53 15.12
N GLY A 300 12.47 -15.21 15.79
CA GLY A 300 13.50 -14.55 16.59
C GLY A 300 14.56 -13.78 15.78
N ASP A 301 14.65 -14.06 14.45
CA ASP A 301 15.55 -13.37 13.52
C ASP A 301 14.82 -12.26 12.74
N GLY A 302 13.55 -12.01 13.08
CA GLY A 302 12.74 -10.97 12.46
C GLY A 302 12.14 -11.36 11.11
N ILE A 303 12.12 -12.66 10.78
CA ILE A 303 11.66 -13.15 9.48
C ILE A 303 10.17 -13.55 9.56
N PRO A 304 9.31 -13.01 8.65
CA PRO A 304 7.88 -13.29 8.66
C PRO A 304 7.53 -14.65 8.04
N SER A 305 6.54 -15.30 8.62
CA SER A 305 5.87 -16.48 8.06
C SER A 305 4.35 -16.37 8.19
N PRO A 306 3.57 -17.02 7.31
CA PRO A 306 2.11 -17.04 7.43
C PRO A 306 1.64 -17.69 8.72
N ALA A 307 0.64 -17.08 9.36
CA ALA A 307 0.02 -17.54 10.61
C ALA A 307 -1.47 -17.88 10.38
N PRO A 308 -1.80 -18.99 9.67
CA PRO A 308 -3.17 -19.31 9.29
C PRO A 308 -4.11 -19.56 10.48
N GLN A 309 -3.58 -19.87 11.66
CA GLN A 309 -4.32 -20.02 12.91
C GLN A 309 -4.77 -18.68 13.51
N MET A 310 -4.20 -17.57 13.04
CA MET A 310 -4.52 -16.24 13.53
C MET A 310 -5.86 -15.78 12.96
N THR A 311 -6.79 -15.38 13.82
CA THR A 311 -8.04 -14.76 13.37
C THR A 311 -7.75 -13.35 12.86
N THR A 312 -8.13 -13.07 11.63
CA THR A 312 -7.79 -11.85 10.93
C THR A 312 -9.03 -11.07 10.49
N PRO A 313 -8.98 -9.73 10.55
CA PRO A 313 -10.09 -8.89 10.13
C PRO A 313 -10.32 -8.94 8.61
N CYS A 314 -11.59 -8.82 8.22
CA CYS A 314 -11.98 -8.64 6.83
C CYS A 314 -13.25 -7.81 6.70
N TRP A 315 -13.51 -7.30 5.49
CA TRP A 315 -14.70 -6.50 5.18
C TRP A 315 -15.03 -6.54 3.69
N ARG A 316 -16.31 -6.40 3.37
CA ARG A 316 -16.80 -6.22 2.00
C ARG A 316 -17.66 -4.96 1.92
N ARG A 317 -17.63 -4.26 0.79
CA ARG A 317 -18.50 -3.10 0.54
C ARG A 317 -19.96 -3.49 0.74
N GLY A 318 -20.65 -2.76 1.59
CA GLY A 318 -22.02 -3.06 2.03
C GLY A 318 -22.11 -3.68 3.43
N ASP A 319 -21.03 -4.26 3.96
CA ASP A 319 -21.01 -4.72 5.35
C ASP A 319 -21.04 -3.52 6.31
N ALA A 320 -21.88 -3.61 7.34
CA ALA A 320 -22.04 -2.55 8.35
C ALA A 320 -20.82 -2.41 9.29
N ARG A 321 -19.95 -3.43 9.35
CA ARG A 321 -18.79 -3.48 10.26
C ARG A 321 -17.68 -4.36 9.72
N ILE A 322 -16.47 -4.17 10.24
CA ILE A 322 -15.35 -5.10 10.08
C ILE A 322 -15.69 -6.42 10.80
N ARG A 323 -15.40 -7.52 10.17
CA ARG A 323 -15.60 -8.88 10.70
C ARG A 323 -14.25 -9.41 11.16
N ASN A 324 -14.23 -9.99 12.37
CA ASN A 324 -13.02 -10.57 12.98
C ASN A 324 -13.13 -12.09 13.16
N ASP A 325 -14.03 -12.73 12.41
CA ASP A 325 -14.37 -14.15 12.54
C ASP A 325 -13.84 -15.01 11.39
N GLY A 326 -13.00 -14.45 10.51
CA GLY A 326 -12.54 -15.14 9.28
C GLY A 326 -13.65 -15.36 8.25
N GLY A 327 -14.86 -14.84 8.51
CA GLY A 327 -16.08 -15.18 7.77
C GLY A 327 -16.30 -14.42 6.46
N CYS A 328 -15.31 -13.67 5.95
CA CYS A 328 -15.36 -13.14 4.60
C CYS A 328 -14.83 -14.22 3.64
N SER A 329 -15.69 -15.18 3.25
CA SER A 329 -15.32 -16.18 2.26
C SER A 329 -14.83 -15.49 0.98
N ARG A 330 -13.60 -15.79 0.58
CA ARG A 330 -13.11 -15.47 -0.75
C ARG A 330 -13.95 -16.31 -1.72
N GLU A 331 -14.62 -15.70 -2.68
CA GLU A 331 -14.93 -16.41 -3.91
C GLU A 331 -13.58 -16.78 -4.53
N VAL A 332 -13.12 -17.98 -4.23
CA VAL A 332 -11.96 -18.58 -4.90
C VAL A 332 -12.37 -18.78 -6.34
N SER A 333 -12.03 -17.82 -7.19
CA SER A 333 -12.02 -18.09 -8.63
C SER A 333 -11.03 -19.24 -8.82
N LYS A 334 -11.57 -20.44 -9.08
CA LYS A 334 -10.80 -21.63 -9.45
C LYS A 334 -10.10 -21.35 -10.78
N VAL A 335 -8.96 -20.67 -10.72
CA VAL A 335 -8.01 -20.72 -11.82
C VAL A 335 -7.39 -22.10 -11.74
N SER A 336 -7.90 -23.00 -12.59
CA SER A 336 -7.33 -24.33 -12.84
C SER A 336 -5.87 -24.15 -13.27
N ALA A 337 -4.94 -24.37 -12.34
CA ALA A 337 -3.55 -24.54 -12.67
C ALA A 337 -3.41 -25.87 -13.43
N LYS A 338 -3.29 -25.80 -14.77
CA LYS A 338 -2.80 -26.93 -15.54
C LYS A 338 -1.38 -27.25 -15.09
N PRO A 339 -1.05 -28.49 -14.71
CA PRO A 339 0.32 -28.84 -14.37
C PRO A 339 1.20 -28.69 -15.62
N ALA A 340 2.26 -27.91 -15.51
CA ALA A 340 3.31 -27.85 -16.52
C ALA A 340 3.96 -29.25 -16.63
N ALA A 341 3.87 -29.86 -17.80
CA ALA A 341 4.53 -31.11 -18.09
C ALA A 341 6.05 -30.92 -18.00
N LEU A 342 6.68 -31.67 -17.09
CA LEU A 342 8.13 -31.80 -17.05
C LEU A 342 8.60 -32.45 -18.37
N ALA A 343 9.19 -31.67 -19.26
CA ALA A 343 9.96 -32.21 -20.39
C ALA A 343 11.24 -32.84 -19.84
N ARG A 344 11.28 -34.17 -19.86
CA ARG A 344 12.54 -34.91 -19.63
C ARG A 344 13.44 -34.68 -20.83
N LEU A 345 14.55 -33.98 -20.61
CA LEU A 345 15.69 -34.04 -21.53
C LEU A 345 16.49 -35.32 -21.26
N ARG A 346 16.59 -36.12 -22.31
CA ARG A 346 17.57 -37.20 -22.43
C ARG A 346 18.87 -36.61 -22.99
#